data_1f066fc0ec93beff5d456a7d609f3fd4
#
_entry.id   1f066fc0ec93beff5d456a7d609f3fd4
#
_cell.length_a   1.000
_cell.length_b   1.000
_cell.length_c   1.000
_cell.angle_alpha   90.00
_cell.angle_beta   90.00
_cell.angle_gamma   90.00
#
_symmetry.space_group_name_H-M   'P 1'
#
loop_
_entity.id
_entity.type
_entity.pdbx_description
1 polymer ?
#
loop_
_entity_poly.entity_id
_entity_poly.type
_entity_poly.pdbx_seq_one_letter_code
_entity_poly.pdbx_strand_id
1 'polypeptide(L)'
;MTLFGSTAQGNVVDMMDQLGFYTGVNEYLYEGATPFTNNLMSMKYQIYRPYDTKYTEFSLKESVGNVTVYKNPYRTALAYTMDDLVQTWDYEDYNPFYVQNDLATSAFDVDELFHMVKTAKPQLNDCKITSDNGDGEYVFENTSARPDNMVFTIRSTKTRRLYIHFDGSQVENTVIEKNGEQVLTGRLDSQIIYLGNVQKGDEIRIKMQLKQDNEMSGVVRLTAAELDEEVMEELAQRMQENAWKLTSAKGNHLSGTIHAQEDQMLFFSIPYDKGWTVKIDGKKVKTKALGKAFLTVKVPEGKHKVSLTYVSFGFKDCLLYTSPSPRD
;
A
#
# COMPACT_ATOMS: atom_id res chain seq x y z
N MET A 1 4.13 7.33 -12.91
CA MET A 1 4.04 8.72 -12.40
C MET A 1 3.80 8.61 -10.92
N THR A 2 4.85 8.75 -10.15
CA THR A 2 4.77 8.81 -8.71
C THR A 2 4.14 10.13 -8.32
N LEU A 3 3.07 10.11 -7.55
CA LEU A 3 2.51 11.31 -6.94
C LEU A 3 3.43 11.65 -5.76
N PHE A 4 4.42 12.46 -6.03
CA PHE A 4 5.24 13.06 -4.99
C PHE A 4 4.44 14.17 -4.32
N GLY A 5 4.14 14.00 -3.06
CA GLY A 5 3.51 15.02 -2.23
C GLY A 5 4.43 15.38 -1.08
N SER A 6 5.25 16.42 -1.23
CA SER A 6 6.14 16.89 -0.15
C SER A 6 5.42 17.44 1.08
N THR A 7 4.10 17.39 1.10
CA THR A 7 3.22 17.88 2.18
C THR A 7 2.12 16.87 2.49
N ALA A 8 2.42 15.57 2.36
CA ALA A 8 1.48 14.53 2.73
C ALA A 8 1.14 14.61 4.22
N GLN A 9 -0.11 14.29 4.56
CA GLN A 9 -0.51 14.21 5.97
C GLN A 9 0.22 13.04 6.64
N GLY A 10 0.83 13.27 7.81
CA GLY A 10 1.61 12.25 8.52
C GLY A 10 0.86 10.92 8.69
N ASN A 11 -0.40 10.97 9.14
CA ASN A 11 -1.21 9.76 9.29
C ASN A 11 -1.41 8.96 7.98
N VAL A 12 -1.42 9.65 6.83
CA VAL A 12 -1.50 8.98 5.53
C VAL A 12 -0.16 8.33 5.20
N VAL A 13 0.95 9.02 5.48
CA VAL A 13 2.31 8.47 5.31
C VAL A 13 2.48 7.23 6.18
N ASP A 14 2.11 7.30 7.47
CA ASP A 14 2.19 6.18 8.39
C ASP A 14 1.38 4.96 7.89
N MET A 15 0.15 5.18 7.43
CA MET A 15 -0.66 4.09 6.89
C MET A 15 -0.08 3.52 5.58
N MET A 16 0.46 4.36 4.71
CA MET A 16 1.10 3.90 3.47
C MET A 16 2.34 3.07 3.77
N ASP A 17 3.14 3.47 4.76
CA ASP A 17 4.28 2.70 5.25
C ASP A 17 3.87 1.31 5.72
N GLN A 18 2.90 1.23 6.60
CA GLN A 18 2.37 -0.02 7.14
C GLN A 18 1.75 -0.93 6.05
N LEU A 19 1.23 -0.36 4.97
CA LEU A 19 0.74 -1.10 3.81
C LEU A 19 1.87 -1.54 2.85
N GLY A 20 3.13 -1.17 3.12
CA GLY A 20 4.31 -1.57 2.38
C GLY A 20 4.64 -0.70 1.17
N PHE A 21 4.23 0.57 1.18
CA PHE A 21 4.69 1.56 0.20
C PHE A 21 6.02 2.18 0.62
N TYR A 22 6.78 2.66 -0.36
CA TYR A 22 7.94 3.48 -0.06
C TYR A 22 7.50 4.81 0.57
N THR A 23 8.05 5.13 1.73
CA THR A 23 7.76 6.36 2.47
C THR A 23 9.02 7.10 2.87
N GLY A 24 8.89 8.39 3.13
CA GLY A 24 9.90 9.26 3.68
C GLY A 24 9.28 10.29 4.61
N VAL A 25 10.05 11.24 5.06
CA VAL A 25 9.55 12.28 5.96
C VAL A 25 8.55 13.17 5.21
N ASN A 26 7.27 13.11 5.57
CA ASN A 26 6.15 13.84 4.94
C ASN A 26 5.91 13.52 3.46
N GLU A 27 6.35 12.37 3.00
CA GLU A 27 6.16 11.94 1.62
C GLU A 27 5.91 10.44 1.52
N TYR A 28 5.25 10.02 0.46
CA TYR A 28 5.25 8.65 -0.01
C TYR A 28 5.30 8.59 -1.53
N LEU A 29 5.89 7.53 -2.05
CA LEU A 29 5.85 7.22 -3.46
C LEU A 29 4.84 6.09 -3.69
N TYR A 30 4.21 6.08 -4.86
CA TYR A 30 3.32 4.98 -5.23
C TYR A 30 4.15 3.79 -5.75
N GLU A 31 5.08 3.32 -4.90
CA GLU A 31 5.93 2.14 -5.07
C GLU A 31 5.66 1.19 -3.92
N GLY A 32 5.63 -0.12 -4.18
CA GLY A 32 5.24 -1.13 -3.18
C GLY A 32 3.76 -1.53 -3.22
N ALA A 33 2.99 -0.98 -4.15
CA ALA A 33 1.57 -1.32 -4.26
C ALA A 33 1.37 -2.80 -4.63
N THR A 34 0.37 -3.41 -4.01
CA THR A 34 -0.15 -4.75 -4.32
C THR A 34 -1.50 -4.66 -5.05
N PRO A 35 -2.07 -5.74 -5.58
CA PRO A 35 -3.43 -5.73 -6.14
C PRO A 35 -4.48 -5.21 -5.16
N PHE A 36 -4.37 -5.59 -3.88
CA PHE A 36 -5.27 -5.12 -2.84
C PHE A 36 -5.15 -3.61 -2.61
N THR A 37 -3.94 -3.11 -2.40
CA THR A 37 -3.73 -1.68 -2.16
C THR A 37 -4.03 -0.84 -3.39
N ASN A 38 -3.81 -1.35 -4.61
CA ASN A 38 -4.27 -0.72 -5.84
C ASN A 38 -5.79 -0.53 -5.87
N ASN A 39 -6.54 -1.54 -5.40
CA ASN A 39 -8.00 -1.44 -5.30
C ASN A 39 -8.42 -0.51 -4.16
N LEU A 40 -7.78 -0.62 -3.00
CA LEU A 40 -8.02 0.24 -1.84
C LEU A 40 -7.85 1.73 -2.22
N MET A 41 -6.79 2.05 -2.99
CA MET A 41 -6.50 3.41 -3.47
C MET A 41 -7.24 3.78 -4.77
N SER A 42 -8.15 2.96 -5.25
CA SER A 42 -8.93 3.19 -6.47
C SER A 42 -8.08 3.42 -7.72
N MET A 43 -6.92 2.78 -7.80
CA MET A 43 -6.02 2.90 -8.94
C MET A 43 -6.56 2.18 -10.16
N LYS A 44 -6.83 2.94 -11.22
CA LYS A 44 -7.42 2.42 -12.46
C LYS A 44 -6.39 2.15 -13.54
N TYR A 45 -5.36 2.98 -13.62
CA TYR A 45 -4.31 2.91 -14.63
C TYR A 45 -2.94 3.15 -14.01
N GLN A 46 -1.93 2.45 -14.53
CA GLN A 46 -0.52 2.75 -14.33
C GLN A 46 0.10 3.18 -15.65
N ILE A 47 0.96 4.21 -15.62
CA ILE A 47 1.59 4.78 -16.79
C ILE A 47 3.10 4.68 -16.61
N TYR A 48 3.76 3.93 -17.49
CA TYR A 48 5.19 3.71 -17.46
C TYR A 48 5.88 4.37 -18.64
N ARG A 49 7.11 4.87 -18.41
CA ARG A 49 8.04 5.25 -19.45
C ARG A 49 8.92 4.05 -19.86
N PRO A 50 9.59 4.07 -21.03
CA PRO A 50 10.30 2.90 -21.57
C PRO A 50 11.38 2.30 -20.66
N TYR A 51 11.91 3.08 -19.73
CA TYR A 51 12.99 2.66 -18.82
C TYR A 51 12.49 2.14 -17.48
N ASP A 52 11.19 2.21 -17.24
CA ASP A 52 10.56 1.71 -15.98
C ASP A 52 10.11 0.25 -16.17
N THR A 53 10.99 -0.62 -16.67
CA THR A 53 10.69 -2.05 -16.86
C THR A 53 10.65 -2.76 -15.53
N LYS A 54 9.60 -2.54 -14.80
CA LYS A 54 9.29 -3.33 -13.60
C LYS A 54 8.18 -4.32 -13.92
N TYR A 55 8.15 -5.41 -13.20
CA TYR A 55 6.99 -6.29 -13.25
C TYR A 55 5.75 -5.49 -12.85
N THR A 56 4.69 -5.61 -13.64
CA THR A 56 3.39 -5.03 -13.31
C THR A 56 2.33 -6.13 -13.31
N GLU A 57 1.41 -6.02 -12.39
CA GLU A 57 0.23 -6.89 -12.29
C GLU A 57 -0.91 -6.41 -13.18
N PHE A 58 -0.81 -5.20 -13.72
CA PHE A 58 -1.82 -4.61 -14.56
C PHE A 58 -1.72 -5.13 -15.98
N SER A 59 -2.89 -5.27 -16.62
CA SER A 59 -2.97 -5.67 -18.02
C SER A 59 -2.57 -4.54 -18.95
N LEU A 60 -1.76 -4.83 -19.97
CA LEU A 60 -1.44 -3.88 -21.02
C LEU A 60 -2.73 -3.37 -21.68
N LYS A 61 -2.90 -2.06 -21.74
CA LYS A 61 -4.00 -1.42 -22.43
C LYS A 61 -3.58 -0.89 -23.79
N GLU A 62 -2.55 -0.06 -23.82
CA GLU A 62 -2.03 0.55 -25.05
C GLU A 62 -0.63 1.13 -24.82
N SER A 63 0.08 1.35 -25.93
CA SER A 63 1.33 2.10 -25.95
C SER A 63 1.17 3.29 -26.90
N VAL A 64 1.54 4.48 -26.43
CA VAL A 64 1.46 5.73 -27.21
C VAL A 64 2.81 6.41 -27.17
N GLY A 65 3.51 6.45 -28.29
CA GLY A 65 4.88 6.94 -28.37
C GLY A 65 5.80 6.11 -27.46
N ASN A 66 6.44 6.78 -26.50
CA ASN A 66 7.32 6.16 -25.52
C ASN A 66 6.64 5.91 -24.14
N VAL A 67 5.33 5.88 -24.09
CA VAL A 67 4.57 5.67 -22.87
C VAL A 67 3.71 4.41 -22.98
N THR A 68 3.75 3.55 -21.96
CA THR A 68 2.90 2.35 -21.87
C THR A 68 1.88 2.53 -20.77
N VAL A 69 0.62 2.28 -21.11
CA VAL A 69 -0.52 2.37 -20.19
C VAL A 69 -0.99 0.97 -19.85
N TYR A 70 -1.01 0.66 -18.57
CA TYR A 70 -1.56 -0.57 -18.02
C TYR A 70 -2.86 -0.27 -17.29
N LYS A 71 -3.81 -1.17 -17.38
CA LYS A 71 -5.10 -1.08 -16.71
C LYS A 71 -5.19 -2.09 -15.59
N ASN A 72 -5.66 -1.66 -14.43
CA ASN A 72 -6.00 -2.55 -13.34
C ASN A 72 -7.02 -3.61 -13.83
N PRO A 73 -6.73 -4.91 -13.72
CA PRO A 73 -7.67 -5.97 -14.11
C PRO A 73 -8.92 -5.94 -13.25
N TYR A 74 -8.78 -5.51 -11.99
CA TYR A 74 -9.88 -5.37 -11.06
C TYR A 74 -10.53 -3.98 -11.22
N ARG A 75 -11.84 -3.93 -11.14
CA ARG A 75 -12.54 -2.64 -11.13
C ARG A 75 -12.49 -2.03 -9.75
N THR A 76 -12.26 -0.74 -9.70
CA THR A 76 -12.25 0.01 -8.45
C THR A 76 -13.25 1.15 -8.51
N ALA A 77 -13.82 1.51 -7.36
CA ALA A 77 -14.65 2.68 -7.17
C ALA A 77 -13.96 3.62 -6.18
N LEU A 78 -14.31 4.90 -6.20
CA LEU A 78 -13.79 5.88 -5.25
C LEU A 78 -14.20 5.58 -3.81
N ALA A 79 -15.32 4.89 -3.63
CA ALA A 79 -15.84 4.48 -2.33
C ALA A 79 -16.64 3.18 -2.45
N TYR A 80 -16.67 2.41 -1.37
CA TYR A 80 -17.43 1.16 -1.24
C TYR A 80 -17.68 0.85 0.23
N THR A 81 -18.66 -0.02 0.51
CA THR A 81 -18.90 -0.42 1.89
C THR A 81 -17.94 -1.53 2.32
N MET A 82 -17.60 -1.48 3.59
CA MET A 82 -16.80 -2.44 4.35
C MET A 82 -17.60 -2.90 5.57
N ASP A 83 -17.26 -4.04 6.13
CA ASP A 83 -17.81 -4.51 7.40
C ASP A 83 -17.56 -3.49 8.53
N ASP A 84 -18.46 -3.44 9.50
CA ASP A 84 -18.35 -2.56 10.67
C ASP A 84 -17.15 -2.92 11.57
N LEU A 85 -16.66 -4.17 11.51
CA LEU A 85 -15.46 -4.64 12.23
C LEU A 85 -14.21 -3.83 11.88
N VAL A 86 -14.12 -3.30 10.67
CA VAL A 86 -12.99 -2.46 10.25
C VAL A 86 -12.80 -1.20 11.13
N GLN A 87 -13.78 -0.81 11.91
CA GLN A 87 -13.65 0.32 12.84
C GLN A 87 -12.67 0.05 13.98
N THR A 88 -12.47 -1.21 14.34
CA THR A 88 -11.53 -1.65 15.38
C THR A 88 -10.18 -2.05 14.82
N TRP A 89 -10.03 -2.04 13.50
CA TRP A 89 -8.77 -2.34 12.85
C TRP A 89 -7.71 -1.29 13.21
N ASP A 90 -6.58 -1.77 13.68
CA ASP A 90 -5.38 -0.99 13.95
C ASP A 90 -4.18 -1.71 13.35
N TYR A 91 -3.15 -0.98 13.02
CA TYR A 91 -1.94 -1.52 12.41
C TYR A 91 -0.75 -1.23 13.34
N GLU A 92 -0.23 -2.27 13.97
CA GLU A 92 0.99 -2.20 14.78
C GLU A 92 1.99 -3.31 14.40
N ASP A 93 1.83 -3.90 13.20
CA ASP A 93 2.72 -4.94 12.72
C ASP A 93 3.80 -4.35 11.80
N TYR A 94 5.00 -4.92 11.85
CA TYR A 94 6.11 -4.56 10.96
C TYR A 94 6.09 -5.32 9.64
N ASN A 95 5.17 -6.26 9.46
CA ASN A 95 5.04 -7.04 8.24
C ASN A 95 3.82 -6.57 7.43
N PRO A 96 4.05 -5.85 6.31
CA PRO A 96 2.94 -5.27 5.54
C PRO A 96 1.99 -6.32 4.94
N PHE A 97 2.40 -7.58 4.80
CA PHE A 97 1.51 -8.66 4.35
C PHE A 97 0.49 -9.03 5.43
N TYR A 98 0.89 -9.07 6.69
CA TYR A 98 -0.05 -9.28 7.80
C TYR A 98 -1.00 -8.10 7.96
N VAL A 99 -0.50 -6.88 7.84
CA VAL A 99 -1.34 -5.66 7.87
C VAL A 99 -2.40 -5.68 6.77
N GLN A 100 -2.02 -6.09 5.55
CA GLN A 100 -2.96 -6.20 4.43
C GLN A 100 -3.95 -7.35 4.61
N ASN A 101 -3.52 -8.51 5.11
CA ASN A 101 -4.40 -9.64 5.43
C ASN A 101 -5.45 -9.23 6.46
N ASP A 102 -5.02 -8.64 7.57
CA ASP A 102 -5.91 -8.24 8.65
C ASP A 102 -6.93 -7.17 8.19
N LEU A 103 -6.47 -6.19 7.40
CA LEU A 103 -7.37 -5.21 6.81
C LEU A 103 -8.37 -5.85 5.84
N ALA A 104 -7.94 -6.76 4.98
CA ALA A 104 -8.81 -7.43 4.01
C ALA A 104 -9.86 -8.27 4.71
N THR A 105 -9.45 -9.08 5.69
CA THR A 105 -10.35 -9.91 6.49
C THR A 105 -11.34 -9.06 7.29
N SER A 106 -10.86 -8.04 8.01
CA SER A 106 -11.72 -7.16 8.82
C SER A 106 -12.71 -6.34 7.99
N ALA A 107 -12.34 -5.98 6.76
CA ALA A 107 -13.16 -5.13 5.90
C ALA A 107 -14.15 -5.91 5.02
N PHE A 108 -13.82 -7.15 4.66
CA PHE A 108 -14.55 -7.89 3.63
C PHE A 108 -14.85 -9.36 4.00
N ASP A 109 -14.51 -9.80 5.20
CA ASP A 109 -14.73 -11.19 5.65
C ASP A 109 -14.22 -12.22 4.64
N VAL A 110 -12.99 -12.03 4.16
CA VAL A 110 -12.28 -12.94 3.26
C VAL A 110 -11.14 -13.66 3.99
N ASP A 111 -10.68 -14.77 3.44
CA ASP A 111 -9.51 -15.50 3.91
C ASP A 111 -8.22 -14.68 3.71
N GLU A 112 -7.08 -15.23 4.15
CA GLU A 112 -5.77 -14.59 4.00
C GLU A 112 -5.43 -14.34 2.53
N LEU A 113 -5.18 -13.08 2.21
CA LEU A 113 -4.82 -12.62 0.86
C LEU A 113 -3.37 -12.97 0.50
N PHE A 114 -2.49 -12.95 1.49
CA PHE A 114 -1.06 -13.27 1.33
C PHE A 114 -0.66 -14.44 2.24
N HIS A 115 -0.15 -15.50 1.64
CA HIS A 115 0.42 -16.62 2.36
C HIS A 115 1.93 -16.50 2.45
N MET A 116 2.48 -16.54 3.67
CA MET A 116 3.91 -16.37 3.90
C MET A 116 4.72 -17.51 3.27
N VAL A 117 5.79 -17.13 2.61
CA VAL A 117 6.74 -18.06 1.98
C VAL A 117 8.00 -18.15 2.84
N LYS A 118 8.31 -19.35 3.30
CA LYS A 118 9.49 -19.58 4.12
C LYS A 118 10.77 -19.29 3.33
N THR A 119 11.59 -18.41 3.87
CA THR A 119 12.95 -18.11 3.36
C THR A 119 13.99 -18.96 4.08
N ALA A 120 15.09 -19.27 3.40
CA ALA A 120 16.25 -19.88 4.07
C ALA A 120 17.03 -18.80 4.84
N LYS A 121 17.78 -19.23 5.86
CA LYS A 121 18.72 -18.32 6.54
C LYS A 121 19.70 -17.71 5.54
N PRO A 122 20.03 -16.42 5.68
CA PRO A 122 20.93 -15.77 4.75
C PRO A 122 22.35 -16.38 4.80
N GLN A 123 23.00 -16.41 3.65
CA GLN A 123 24.44 -16.62 3.55
C GLN A 123 25.13 -15.28 3.82
N LEU A 124 26.18 -15.32 4.61
CA LEU A 124 26.87 -14.14 5.11
C LEU A 124 28.33 -14.13 4.67
N ASN A 125 28.81 -12.97 4.27
CA ASN A 125 30.25 -12.71 4.07
C ASN A 125 30.65 -11.56 4.98
N ASP A 126 31.69 -11.76 5.78
CA ASP A 126 32.26 -10.78 6.72
C ASP A 126 31.24 -10.23 7.75
N CYS A 127 30.19 -10.99 8.04
CA CYS A 127 29.26 -10.74 9.13
C CYS A 127 28.77 -12.06 9.74
N LYS A 128 28.20 -11.98 10.94
CA LYS A 128 27.62 -13.14 11.64
C LYS A 128 26.24 -12.78 12.17
N ILE A 129 25.31 -13.73 12.17
CA ILE A 129 24.02 -13.58 12.86
C ILE A 129 24.25 -13.79 14.35
N THR A 130 23.80 -12.82 15.15
CA THR A 130 23.86 -12.86 16.61
C THR A 130 22.51 -13.21 17.21
N SER A 131 21.40 -12.92 16.52
CA SER A 131 20.05 -13.34 16.90
C SER A 131 19.21 -13.63 15.65
N ASP A 132 18.36 -14.65 15.76
CA ASP A 132 17.31 -15.00 14.82
C ASP A 132 15.99 -14.86 15.58
N ASN A 133 15.30 -13.76 15.37
CA ASN A 133 14.11 -13.39 16.14
C ASN A 133 12.81 -14.01 15.55
N GLY A 134 12.95 -14.82 14.50
CA GLY A 134 11.82 -15.37 13.74
C GLY A 134 11.28 -14.37 12.71
N ASP A 135 10.28 -14.76 11.95
CA ASP A 135 9.60 -13.96 10.92
C ASP A 135 10.51 -13.25 9.93
N GLY A 136 11.71 -13.84 9.68
CA GLY A 136 12.71 -13.31 8.76
C GLY A 136 13.57 -12.18 9.33
N GLU A 137 13.48 -11.89 10.63
CA GLU A 137 14.31 -10.89 11.30
C GLU A 137 15.60 -11.47 11.85
N TYR A 138 16.71 -10.86 11.49
CA TYR A 138 18.05 -11.24 11.91
C TYR A 138 18.79 -10.03 12.45
N VAL A 139 19.38 -10.19 13.65
CA VAL A 139 20.38 -9.27 14.17
C VAL A 139 21.75 -9.79 13.75
N PHE A 140 22.58 -8.92 13.19
CA PHE A 140 23.90 -9.30 12.73
C PHE A 140 24.97 -8.35 13.24
N GLU A 141 26.21 -8.84 13.30
CA GLU A 141 27.41 -8.06 13.56
C GLU A 141 28.42 -8.24 12.40
N ASN A 142 29.01 -7.13 11.99
CA ASN A 142 30.10 -7.14 11.03
C ASN A 142 31.35 -7.71 11.68
N THR A 143 32.05 -8.64 11.00
CA THR A 143 33.29 -9.22 11.44
C THR A 143 34.50 -8.55 10.79
N SER A 144 34.26 -7.63 9.86
CA SER A 144 35.25 -6.87 9.11
C SER A 144 34.83 -5.39 9.04
N ALA A 145 35.80 -4.50 8.92
CA ALA A 145 35.56 -3.07 8.70
C ALA A 145 34.99 -2.77 7.29
N ARG A 146 34.95 -3.76 6.42
CA ARG A 146 34.35 -3.69 5.08
C ARG A 146 33.45 -4.89 4.87
N PRO A 147 32.25 -4.91 5.50
CA PRO A 147 31.32 -5.99 5.29
C PRO A 147 30.91 -6.03 3.80
N ASP A 148 30.75 -7.25 3.29
CA ASP A 148 30.44 -7.43 1.87
C ASP A 148 28.93 -7.56 1.65
N ASN A 149 28.41 -8.78 1.73
CA ASN A 149 27.02 -9.03 1.35
C ASN A 149 26.32 -10.00 2.30
N MET A 150 25.02 -9.77 2.46
CA MET A 150 24.08 -10.74 3.00
C MET A 150 23.19 -11.26 1.86
N VAL A 151 23.09 -12.58 1.67
CA VAL A 151 22.38 -13.17 0.54
C VAL A 151 21.27 -14.09 1.04
N PHE A 152 20.04 -13.71 0.78
CA PHE A 152 18.87 -14.56 0.95
C PHE A 152 18.57 -15.33 -0.33
N THR A 153 18.08 -16.56 -0.18
CA THR A 153 17.70 -17.40 -1.31
C THR A 153 16.31 -17.96 -1.10
N ILE A 154 15.43 -17.77 -2.10
CA ILE A 154 14.10 -18.35 -2.16
C ILE A 154 14.07 -19.32 -3.34
N ARG A 155 13.74 -20.60 -3.07
CA ARG A 155 13.52 -21.59 -4.11
C ARG A 155 12.05 -21.89 -4.24
N SER A 156 11.49 -21.61 -5.41
CA SER A 156 10.07 -21.83 -5.62
C SER A 156 9.72 -23.31 -5.80
N THR A 157 8.81 -23.81 -4.98
CA THR A 157 8.31 -25.19 -5.04
C THR A 157 7.08 -25.35 -5.91
N LYS A 158 6.44 -24.23 -6.28
CA LYS A 158 5.27 -24.17 -7.18
C LYS A 158 5.28 -22.86 -7.97
N THR A 159 4.46 -22.77 -9.01
CA THR A 159 4.22 -21.49 -9.70
C THR A 159 3.39 -20.59 -8.80
N ARG A 160 3.82 -19.31 -8.63
CA ARG A 160 3.15 -18.33 -7.77
C ARG A 160 3.48 -16.89 -8.15
N ARG A 161 2.63 -15.96 -7.78
CA ARG A 161 2.96 -14.53 -7.73
C ARG A 161 3.72 -14.25 -6.45
N LEU A 162 5.00 -13.94 -6.56
CA LEU A 162 5.89 -13.77 -5.41
C LEU A 162 6.12 -12.28 -5.13
N TYR A 163 5.97 -11.94 -3.87
CA TYR A 163 6.26 -10.64 -3.30
C TYR A 163 7.30 -10.79 -2.21
N ILE A 164 8.14 -9.79 -2.05
CA ILE A 164 9.04 -9.67 -0.90
C ILE A 164 8.88 -8.28 -0.29
N HIS A 165 9.16 -8.20 0.99
CA HIS A 165 9.39 -6.95 1.70
C HIS A 165 10.64 -7.14 2.54
N PHE A 166 11.51 -6.15 2.55
CA PHE A 166 12.64 -6.16 3.46
C PHE A 166 12.88 -4.76 4.03
N ASP A 167 13.40 -4.75 5.25
CA ASP A 167 13.84 -3.56 5.94
C ASP A 167 15.22 -3.83 6.54
N GLY A 168 16.09 -2.84 6.48
CA GLY A 168 17.45 -2.99 7.02
C GLY A 168 18.21 -1.68 7.09
N SER A 169 18.46 -1.21 8.31
CA SER A 169 19.12 0.07 8.56
C SER A 169 20.53 0.17 7.98
N GLN A 170 21.21 -0.97 7.80
CA GLN A 170 22.59 -1.07 7.32
C GLN A 170 22.71 -1.55 5.86
N VAL A 171 21.59 -1.60 5.12
CA VAL A 171 21.62 -1.95 3.70
C VAL A 171 21.82 -0.67 2.86
N GLU A 172 22.86 -0.67 2.01
CA GLU A 172 23.14 0.43 1.09
C GLU A 172 22.50 0.23 -0.27
N ASN A 173 22.58 -1.02 -0.78
CA ASN A 173 22.06 -1.38 -2.08
C ASN A 173 21.59 -2.84 -2.07
N THR A 174 20.62 -3.15 -2.91
CA THR A 174 20.10 -4.51 -3.09
C THR A 174 20.13 -4.89 -4.55
N VAL A 175 20.57 -6.13 -4.83
CA VAL A 175 20.49 -6.74 -6.16
C VAL A 175 19.64 -7.99 -6.06
N ILE A 176 18.60 -8.05 -6.89
CA ILE A 176 17.73 -9.22 -6.99
C ILE A 176 18.04 -9.95 -8.29
N GLU A 177 18.35 -11.25 -8.17
CA GLU A 177 18.60 -12.14 -9.30
C GLU A 177 17.52 -13.22 -9.35
N LYS A 178 17.11 -13.57 -10.55
CA LYS A 178 16.26 -14.74 -10.84
C LYS A 178 17.04 -15.68 -11.76
N ASN A 179 17.28 -16.90 -11.29
CA ASN A 179 18.05 -17.92 -12.02
C ASN A 179 19.43 -17.44 -12.49
N GLY A 180 20.08 -16.58 -11.70
CA GLY A 180 21.39 -16.00 -11.99
C GLY A 180 21.36 -14.73 -12.84
N GLU A 181 20.22 -14.33 -13.36
CA GLU A 181 20.07 -13.06 -14.10
C GLU A 181 19.58 -11.95 -13.18
N GLN A 182 20.22 -10.79 -13.23
CA GLN A 182 19.79 -9.62 -12.47
C GLN A 182 18.48 -9.07 -13.02
N VAL A 183 17.46 -9.02 -12.17
CA VAL A 183 16.12 -8.52 -12.53
C VAL A 183 15.80 -7.15 -11.94
N LEU A 184 16.44 -6.83 -10.80
CA LEU A 184 16.24 -5.55 -10.12
C LEU A 184 17.49 -5.15 -9.35
N THR A 185 17.76 -3.86 -9.24
CA THR A 185 18.81 -3.32 -8.38
C THR A 185 18.43 -1.91 -7.93
N GLY A 186 18.90 -1.53 -6.76
CA GLY A 186 18.70 -0.21 -6.19
C GLY A 186 18.55 -0.24 -4.68
N ARG A 187 18.21 0.90 -4.13
CA ARG A 187 17.77 1.01 -2.74
C ARG A 187 16.28 0.64 -2.69
N LEU A 188 16.00 -0.58 -2.28
CA LEU A 188 14.68 -1.23 -2.37
C LEU A 188 14.09 -1.54 -0.99
N ASP A 189 14.73 -1.08 0.06
CA ASP A 189 14.29 -1.26 1.45
C ASP A 189 12.96 -0.54 1.73
N SER A 190 12.23 -1.05 2.71
CA SER A 190 11.00 -0.48 3.24
C SER A 190 9.84 -0.38 2.25
N GLN A 191 9.81 -1.23 1.22
CA GLN A 191 8.67 -1.34 0.30
C GLN A 191 8.43 -2.78 -0.14
N ILE A 192 7.19 -3.10 -0.48
CA ILE A 192 6.87 -4.39 -1.12
C ILE A 192 7.39 -4.38 -2.55
N ILE A 193 8.04 -5.49 -2.95
CA ILE A 193 8.55 -5.70 -4.30
C ILE A 193 7.85 -6.90 -4.91
N TYR A 194 7.17 -6.70 -6.02
CA TYR A 194 6.62 -7.79 -6.83
C TYR A 194 7.70 -8.38 -7.73
N LEU A 195 7.94 -9.68 -7.63
CA LEU A 195 8.96 -10.41 -8.37
C LEU A 195 8.41 -11.14 -9.61
N GLY A 196 7.16 -10.86 -9.94
CA GLY A 196 6.47 -11.50 -11.06
C GLY A 196 5.98 -12.92 -10.73
N ASN A 197 5.58 -13.63 -11.78
CA ASN A 197 5.23 -15.03 -11.69
C ASN A 197 6.52 -15.86 -11.65
N VAL A 198 6.82 -16.44 -10.48
CA VAL A 198 7.92 -17.40 -10.32
C VAL A 198 7.40 -18.80 -10.61
N GLN A 199 8.18 -19.56 -11.39
CA GLN A 199 7.86 -20.93 -11.74
C GLN A 199 8.43 -21.90 -10.71
N LYS A 200 7.86 -23.11 -10.66
CA LYS A 200 8.47 -24.19 -9.86
C LYS A 200 9.90 -24.45 -10.33
N GLY A 201 10.85 -24.40 -9.39
CA GLY A 201 12.29 -24.57 -9.62
C GLY A 201 13.06 -23.28 -9.81
N ASP A 202 12.39 -22.13 -9.96
CA ASP A 202 13.09 -20.83 -9.99
C ASP A 202 13.81 -20.57 -8.66
N GLU A 203 15.00 -20.03 -8.78
CA GLU A 203 15.81 -19.54 -7.65
C GLU A 203 15.87 -18.02 -7.69
N ILE A 204 15.43 -17.40 -6.61
CA ILE A 204 15.52 -15.95 -6.39
C ILE A 204 16.61 -15.69 -5.34
N ARG A 205 17.59 -14.87 -5.69
CA ARG A 205 18.63 -14.44 -4.77
C ARG A 205 18.52 -12.95 -4.52
N ILE A 206 18.43 -12.57 -3.26
CA ILE A 206 18.38 -11.18 -2.79
C ILE A 206 19.73 -10.90 -2.12
N LYS A 207 20.58 -10.17 -2.81
CA LYS A 207 21.92 -9.77 -2.36
C LYS A 207 21.84 -8.37 -1.78
N MET A 208 21.99 -8.25 -0.47
CA MET A 208 22.00 -6.98 0.25
C MET A 208 23.44 -6.58 0.50
N GLN A 209 23.87 -5.48 -0.11
CA GLN A 209 25.17 -4.86 0.13
C GLN A 209 25.07 -4.03 1.40
N LEU A 210 25.93 -4.32 2.38
CA LEU A 210 25.94 -3.63 3.66
C LEU A 210 26.76 -2.34 3.56
N LYS A 211 26.36 -1.33 4.34
CA LYS A 211 27.06 -0.05 4.43
C LYS A 211 28.47 -0.25 4.97
N GLN A 212 29.40 0.45 4.40
CA GLN A 212 30.80 0.50 4.84
C GLN A 212 31.01 1.70 5.77
N ASP A 213 30.34 1.68 6.91
CA ASP A 213 30.48 2.69 7.94
C ASP A 213 31.06 2.08 9.23
N ASN A 214 31.14 2.89 10.29
CA ASN A 214 31.69 2.42 11.58
C ASN A 214 30.65 1.67 12.43
N GLU A 215 29.45 1.44 11.93
CA GLU A 215 28.44 0.67 12.63
C GLU A 215 28.73 -0.83 12.46
N MET A 216 28.99 -1.48 13.58
CA MET A 216 29.41 -2.88 13.62
C MET A 216 28.24 -3.87 13.72
N SER A 217 27.02 -3.40 13.84
CA SER A 217 25.83 -4.24 13.98
C SER A 217 24.60 -3.62 13.30
N GLY A 218 23.66 -4.44 12.96
CA GLY A 218 22.40 -4.02 12.36
C GLY A 218 21.30 -5.06 12.49
N VAL A 219 20.11 -4.68 12.08
CA VAL A 219 18.96 -5.56 11.94
C VAL A 219 18.55 -5.59 10.48
N VAL A 220 18.27 -6.77 9.97
CA VAL A 220 17.63 -6.95 8.66
C VAL A 220 16.43 -7.86 8.84
N ARG A 221 15.32 -7.49 8.19
CA ARG A 221 14.13 -8.33 8.09
C ARG A 221 13.84 -8.56 6.62
N LEU A 222 13.65 -9.82 6.22
CA LEU A 222 13.15 -10.20 4.90
C LEU A 222 11.94 -11.09 5.07
N THR A 223 10.83 -10.66 4.54
CA THR A 223 9.61 -11.47 4.43
C THR A 223 9.28 -11.71 2.97
N ALA A 224 8.72 -12.87 2.68
CA ALA A 224 8.25 -13.23 1.35
C ALA A 224 6.84 -13.78 1.45
N ALA A 225 6.00 -13.44 0.49
CA ALA A 225 4.61 -13.89 0.45
C ALA A 225 4.15 -14.20 -0.97
N GLU A 226 3.22 -15.11 -1.11
CA GLU A 226 2.48 -15.35 -2.34
C GLU A 226 1.07 -14.80 -2.21
N LEU A 227 0.58 -14.19 -3.30
CA LEU A 227 -0.81 -13.74 -3.38
C LEU A 227 -1.73 -14.93 -3.64
N ASP A 228 -2.81 -15.03 -2.90
CA ASP A 228 -3.94 -15.88 -3.22
C ASP A 228 -4.83 -15.17 -4.25
N GLU A 229 -4.80 -15.68 -5.48
CA GLU A 229 -5.54 -15.05 -6.58
C GLU A 229 -7.05 -15.24 -6.46
N GLU A 230 -7.50 -16.35 -5.88
CA GLU A 230 -8.93 -16.62 -5.69
C GLU A 230 -9.51 -15.69 -4.63
N VAL A 231 -8.81 -15.50 -3.51
CA VAL A 231 -9.20 -14.54 -2.48
C VAL A 231 -9.16 -13.11 -3.00
N MET A 232 -8.14 -12.76 -3.82
CA MET A 232 -8.07 -11.42 -4.43
C MET A 232 -9.23 -11.16 -5.40
N GLU A 233 -9.64 -12.15 -6.19
CA GLU A 233 -10.79 -12.04 -7.11
C GLU A 233 -12.10 -11.89 -6.33
N GLU A 234 -12.29 -12.68 -5.27
CA GLU A 234 -13.45 -12.57 -4.38
C GLU A 234 -13.52 -11.19 -3.74
N LEU A 235 -12.42 -10.71 -3.17
CA LEU A 235 -12.31 -9.38 -2.59
C LEU A 235 -12.66 -8.28 -3.60
N ALA A 236 -12.11 -8.37 -4.80
CA ALA A 236 -12.39 -7.41 -5.87
C ALA A 236 -13.87 -7.43 -6.28
N GLN A 237 -14.51 -8.59 -6.30
CA GLN A 237 -15.94 -8.72 -6.55
C GLN A 237 -16.76 -8.05 -5.45
N ARG A 238 -16.47 -8.34 -4.17
CA ARG A 238 -17.15 -7.71 -3.01
C ARG A 238 -17.03 -6.18 -3.05
N MET A 239 -15.83 -5.66 -3.33
CA MET A 239 -15.63 -4.21 -3.51
C MET A 239 -16.48 -3.62 -4.64
N GLN A 240 -16.70 -4.36 -5.73
CA GLN A 240 -17.52 -3.89 -6.86
C GLN A 240 -19.01 -3.91 -6.56
N GLU A 241 -19.50 -4.97 -5.93
CA GLU A 241 -20.90 -5.14 -5.54
C GLU A 241 -21.31 -4.04 -4.56
N ASN A 242 -20.42 -3.68 -3.66
CA ASN A 242 -20.57 -2.69 -2.61
C ASN A 242 -20.14 -1.27 -3.04
N ALA A 243 -19.95 -1.03 -4.34
CA ALA A 243 -19.41 0.23 -4.83
C ALA A 243 -20.41 1.40 -4.77
N TRP A 244 -19.91 2.52 -4.28
CA TRP A 244 -20.62 3.80 -4.40
C TRP A 244 -20.62 4.26 -5.87
N LYS A 245 -21.81 4.49 -6.40
CA LYS A 245 -22.01 4.95 -7.77
C LYS A 245 -21.96 6.47 -7.82
N LEU A 246 -20.79 7.01 -8.15
CA LEU A 246 -20.58 8.45 -8.31
C LEU A 246 -21.42 8.96 -9.47
N THR A 247 -22.29 9.94 -9.21
CA THR A 247 -23.20 10.55 -10.21
C THR A 247 -22.79 11.97 -10.57
N SER A 248 -22.08 12.67 -9.70
CA SER A 248 -21.59 14.02 -9.94
C SER A 248 -20.29 14.29 -9.20
N ALA A 249 -19.35 14.95 -9.90
CA ALA A 249 -18.12 15.49 -9.33
C ALA A 249 -17.95 16.92 -9.87
N LYS A 250 -18.22 17.92 -9.06
CA LYS A 250 -18.17 19.34 -9.46
C LYS A 250 -17.50 20.18 -8.37
N GLY A 251 -16.36 20.77 -8.71
CA GLY A 251 -15.57 21.58 -7.78
C GLY A 251 -15.21 20.80 -6.51
N ASN A 252 -15.66 21.28 -5.37
CA ASN A 252 -15.43 20.66 -4.07
C ASN A 252 -16.58 19.74 -3.61
N HIS A 253 -17.47 19.35 -4.53
CA HIS A 253 -18.67 18.56 -4.22
C HIS A 253 -18.70 17.26 -5.03
N LEU A 254 -18.91 16.15 -4.33
CA LEU A 254 -19.13 14.82 -4.90
C LEU A 254 -20.52 14.33 -4.46
N SER A 255 -21.23 13.64 -5.34
CA SER A 255 -22.48 12.97 -4.96
C SER A 255 -22.68 11.67 -5.73
N GLY A 256 -23.36 10.73 -5.10
CA GLY A 256 -23.62 9.41 -5.67
C GLY A 256 -24.63 8.63 -4.85
N THR A 257 -24.82 7.37 -5.21
CA THR A 257 -25.72 6.45 -4.54
C THR A 257 -24.98 5.20 -4.09
N ILE A 258 -25.38 4.67 -2.94
CA ILE A 258 -24.88 3.40 -2.39
C ILE A 258 -26.06 2.50 -2.05
N HIS A 259 -25.85 1.20 -2.07
CA HIS A 259 -26.76 0.22 -1.51
C HIS A 259 -25.98 -0.62 -0.50
N ALA A 260 -26.23 -0.37 0.78
CA ALA A 260 -25.66 -1.14 1.87
C ALA A 260 -26.55 -2.34 2.18
N GLN A 261 -25.96 -3.53 2.32
CA GLN A 261 -26.70 -4.78 2.61
C GLN A 261 -27.15 -4.83 4.07
N GLU A 262 -26.41 -4.16 4.93
CA GLU A 262 -26.62 -4.02 6.36
C GLU A 262 -26.00 -2.71 6.85
N ASP A 263 -25.98 -2.44 8.14
CA ASP A 263 -25.26 -1.30 8.71
C ASP A 263 -23.75 -1.49 8.52
N GLN A 264 -23.14 -0.72 7.64
CA GLN A 264 -21.75 -0.87 7.19
C GLN A 264 -20.97 0.44 7.29
N MET A 265 -19.65 0.34 7.15
CA MET A 265 -18.78 1.50 6.96
C MET A 265 -18.61 1.80 5.48
N LEU A 266 -18.98 2.99 5.04
CA LEU A 266 -18.65 3.49 3.71
C LEU A 266 -17.26 4.13 3.74
N PHE A 267 -16.30 3.45 3.13
CA PHE A 267 -14.93 3.90 2.96
C PHE A 267 -14.79 4.74 1.70
N PHE A 268 -13.98 5.78 1.78
CA PHE A 268 -13.58 6.61 0.63
C PHE A 268 -12.07 6.58 0.47
N SER A 269 -11.57 6.31 -0.72
CA SER A 269 -10.15 6.45 -1.08
C SER A 269 -9.72 7.92 -1.10
N ILE A 270 -10.04 8.63 -0.04
CA ILE A 270 -9.81 10.07 0.14
C ILE A 270 -9.21 10.26 1.54
N PRO A 271 -8.10 10.99 1.68
CA PRO A 271 -7.55 11.31 3.00
C PRO A 271 -8.58 11.98 3.91
N TYR A 272 -8.61 11.56 5.16
CA TYR A 272 -9.46 12.18 6.17
C TYR A 272 -8.98 13.60 6.48
N ASP A 273 -9.91 14.54 6.44
CA ASP A 273 -9.69 15.91 6.86
C ASP A 273 -10.94 16.49 7.51
N LYS A 274 -10.76 17.38 8.49
CA LYS A 274 -11.88 18.05 9.20
C LYS A 274 -12.72 18.94 8.30
N GLY A 275 -12.22 19.31 7.13
CA GLY A 275 -12.94 20.08 6.11
C GLY A 275 -14.03 19.30 5.38
N TRP A 276 -13.99 17.96 5.44
CA TRP A 276 -15.02 17.13 4.84
C TRP A 276 -16.34 17.19 5.60
N THR A 277 -17.42 17.44 4.87
CA THR A 277 -18.79 17.27 5.34
C THR A 277 -19.46 16.21 4.49
N VAL A 278 -19.88 15.12 5.11
CA VAL A 278 -20.64 14.04 4.46
C VAL A 278 -22.10 14.09 4.87
N LYS A 279 -22.99 13.91 3.89
CA LYS A 279 -24.44 13.81 4.12
C LYS A 279 -24.96 12.53 3.50
N ILE A 280 -25.81 11.83 4.25
CA ILE A 280 -26.61 10.69 3.80
C ILE A 280 -28.08 11.14 3.79
N ASP A 281 -28.73 11.04 2.63
CA ASP A 281 -30.12 11.49 2.39
C ASP A 281 -30.36 12.93 2.87
N GLY A 282 -29.36 13.79 2.63
CA GLY A 282 -29.40 15.20 3.00
C GLY A 282 -29.05 15.52 4.46
N LYS A 283 -28.95 14.53 5.34
CA LYS A 283 -28.58 14.71 6.75
C LYS A 283 -27.07 14.57 6.95
N LYS A 284 -26.46 15.52 7.66
CA LYS A 284 -25.02 15.45 8.01
C LYS A 284 -24.77 14.26 8.94
N VAL A 285 -23.75 13.48 8.62
CA VAL A 285 -23.29 12.34 9.42
C VAL A 285 -21.91 12.60 10.00
N LYS A 286 -21.55 11.85 11.07
CA LYS A 286 -20.23 11.92 11.69
C LYS A 286 -19.22 11.19 10.81
N THR A 287 -18.14 11.87 10.45
CA THR A 287 -16.99 11.29 9.77
C THR A 287 -16.05 10.63 10.77
N LYS A 288 -15.39 9.57 10.35
CA LYS A 288 -14.31 8.88 11.07
C LYS A 288 -13.12 8.69 10.12
N ALA A 289 -11.98 8.29 10.67
CA ALA A 289 -10.81 7.92 9.90
C ALA A 289 -10.50 6.44 10.09
N LEU A 290 -10.41 5.68 9.00
CA LEU A 290 -9.86 4.33 8.99
C LEU A 290 -8.33 4.45 9.04
N GLY A 291 -7.68 3.69 9.91
CA GLY A 291 -6.24 3.71 10.09
C GLY A 291 -5.71 5.13 10.34
N LYS A 292 -6.50 6.02 10.97
CA LYS A 292 -6.20 7.45 11.18
C LYS A 292 -6.02 8.25 9.87
N ALA A 293 -6.12 7.62 8.69
CA ALA A 293 -5.71 8.15 7.39
C ALA A 293 -6.86 8.43 6.41
N PHE A 294 -7.82 7.53 6.24
CA PHE A 294 -8.83 7.63 5.19
C PHE A 294 -10.23 7.87 5.71
N LEU A 295 -11.00 8.64 4.93
CA LEU A 295 -12.35 9.06 5.29
C LEU A 295 -13.32 7.87 5.30
N THR A 296 -14.08 7.73 6.39
CA THR A 296 -15.19 6.78 6.51
C THR A 296 -16.41 7.41 7.16
N VAL A 297 -17.58 6.83 6.88
CA VAL A 297 -18.85 7.16 7.55
C VAL A 297 -19.67 5.88 7.75
N LYS A 298 -20.44 5.80 8.82
CA LYS A 298 -21.40 4.72 8.98
C LYS A 298 -22.60 4.99 8.05
N VAL A 299 -22.97 3.96 7.25
CA VAL A 299 -24.16 3.98 6.39
C VAL A 299 -25.12 2.89 6.88
N PRO A 300 -26.42 3.19 7.08
CA PRO A 300 -27.39 2.17 7.46
C PRO A 300 -27.72 1.24 6.30
N GLU A 301 -28.37 0.12 6.61
CA GLU A 301 -28.92 -0.78 5.59
C GLU A 301 -29.85 -0.03 4.61
N GLY A 302 -29.75 -0.36 3.33
CA GLY A 302 -30.64 0.15 2.28
C GLY A 302 -29.97 0.98 1.20
N LYS A 303 -30.80 1.64 0.39
CA LYS A 303 -30.35 2.53 -0.69
C LYS A 303 -30.30 3.97 -0.21
N HIS A 304 -29.12 4.58 -0.35
CA HIS A 304 -28.90 5.95 0.14
C HIS A 304 -28.25 6.83 -0.91
N LYS A 305 -28.59 8.13 -0.86
CA LYS A 305 -27.87 9.17 -1.58
C LYS A 305 -26.80 9.76 -0.66
N VAL A 306 -25.54 9.64 -1.08
CA VAL A 306 -24.40 10.16 -0.30
C VAL A 306 -23.77 11.33 -1.04
N SER A 307 -23.50 12.40 -0.33
CA SER A 307 -22.80 13.57 -0.86
C SER A 307 -21.69 14.03 0.09
N LEU A 308 -20.56 14.46 -0.51
CA LEU A 308 -19.41 15.00 0.18
C LEU A 308 -19.18 16.42 -0.29
N THR A 309 -18.82 17.30 0.64
CA THR A 309 -18.38 18.67 0.31
C THR A 309 -17.12 18.96 1.12
N TYR A 310 -16.08 19.45 0.46
CA TYR A 310 -14.85 19.86 1.11
C TYR A 310 -14.75 21.37 1.21
N VAL A 311 -14.47 21.86 2.42
CA VAL A 311 -14.10 23.25 2.68
C VAL A 311 -12.89 23.23 3.61
N SER A 312 -11.77 23.78 3.15
CA SER A 312 -10.54 23.81 3.94
C SER A 312 -10.80 24.38 5.33
N PHE A 313 -10.27 23.70 6.34
CA PHE A 313 -10.38 24.14 7.72
C PHE A 313 -9.77 25.54 7.85
N GLY A 314 -10.47 26.46 8.54
CA GLY A 314 -10.04 27.85 8.68
C GLY A 314 -10.33 28.77 7.49
N PHE A 315 -10.77 28.25 6.32
CA PHE A 315 -11.03 29.08 5.14
C PHE A 315 -12.08 30.16 5.39
N LYS A 316 -13.14 29.83 6.14
CA LYS A 316 -14.19 30.81 6.52
C LYS A 316 -13.67 31.88 7.46
N ASP A 317 -12.76 31.52 8.37
CA ASP A 317 -12.18 32.45 9.32
C ASP A 317 -11.24 33.42 8.60
N CYS A 318 -10.42 32.93 7.64
CA CYS A 318 -9.60 33.79 6.78
C CYS A 318 -10.42 34.82 6.00
N LEU A 319 -11.59 34.42 5.45
CA LEU A 319 -12.45 35.35 4.72
C LEU A 319 -13.03 36.45 5.62
N LEU A 320 -13.26 36.18 6.89
CA LEU A 320 -13.75 37.19 7.84
C LEU A 320 -12.66 38.23 8.16
N TYR A 321 -11.40 37.84 8.18
CA TYR A 321 -10.26 38.76 8.44
C TYR A 321 -9.81 39.55 7.20
N THR A 322 -10.15 39.09 6.00
CA THR A 322 -9.81 39.78 4.74
C THR A 322 -10.93 40.64 4.19
N SER A 323 -12.11 40.68 4.84
CA SER A 323 -13.16 41.63 4.50
C SER A 323 -12.67 43.04 4.80
N PRO A 324 -12.64 43.96 3.83
CA PRO A 324 -12.22 45.33 4.10
C PRO A 324 -13.13 45.92 5.20
N SER A 325 -12.50 46.43 6.24
CA SER A 325 -13.19 47.26 7.23
C SER A 325 -13.94 48.38 6.47
N PRO A 326 -15.23 48.62 6.73
CA PRO A 326 -15.86 49.81 6.20
C PRO A 326 -15.05 51.00 6.71
N ARG A 327 -14.36 51.69 5.81
CA ARG A 327 -13.81 52.99 6.09
C ARG A 327 -14.96 53.96 6.06
N ASP A 328 -15.20 54.62 7.16
CA ASP A 328 -16.04 55.79 7.29
C ASP A 328 -15.71 56.86 6.25
#